data_a1ffbfcd3bd2f4ea1328e0dc3ce8502d
#
_entry.id   a1ffbfcd3bd2f4ea1328e0dc3ce8502d
#
_cell.length_a   1.000
_cell.length_b   1.000
_cell.length_c   1.000
_cell.angle_alpha   90.00
_cell.angle_beta   90.00
_cell.angle_gamma   90.00
#
_symmetry.space_group_name_H-M   'P 1'
#
loop_
_entity.id
_entity.type
_entity.pdbx_description
1 polymer ?
#
loop_
_entity_poly.entity_id
_entity_poly.type
_entity_poly.pdbx_seq_one_letter_code
_entity_poly.pdbx_strand_id
1 'polypeptide(L)'
;MVTNTPLDRALLSALLLGRPVPNDQQRLSDAVMNAALEGSHVLTGEERRALQGSPLTLRRFRHLSLARRKAHTRSTTATNDATWDCSLGLLLAADSGHDLNLLVTEDRCWSLHFVDAGLGRWSVVLALDPDAPFAAPLIESGRAVVVRDGNGQAIACGPLDDDGELEANWPFAEPPARHLPACGGGFSVEPMVDRV
;
A
#
# COMPACT_ATOMS: atom_id res chain seq x y z
N MET A 1 -0.92 -19.76 -24.96
CA MET A 1 -1.31 -18.58 -24.17
C MET A 1 -2.27 -19.05 -23.10
N VAL A 2 -1.84 -19.19 -21.84
CA VAL A 2 -2.70 -19.60 -20.74
C VAL A 2 -3.33 -18.33 -20.18
N THR A 3 -4.62 -18.13 -20.42
CA THR A 3 -5.39 -17.02 -19.86
C THR A 3 -5.58 -17.24 -18.36
N ASN A 4 -4.84 -16.50 -17.57
CA ASN A 4 -4.88 -16.56 -16.10
C ASN A 4 -6.17 -15.84 -15.64
N THR A 5 -7.26 -16.59 -15.52
CA THR A 5 -8.56 -16.05 -15.11
C THR A 5 -8.54 -15.68 -13.61
N PRO A 6 -9.38 -14.73 -13.15
CA PRO A 6 -9.48 -14.39 -11.71
C PRO A 6 -9.86 -15.59 -10.84
N LEU A 7 -10.55 -16.61 -11.41
CA LEU A 7 -10.84 -17.89 -10.77
C LEU A 7 -9.56 -18.73 -10.55
N ASP A 8 -8.65 -18.76 -11.52
CA ASP A 8 -7.39 -19.49 -11.41
C ASP A 8 -6.49 -18.88 -10.33
N ARG A 9 -6.49 -17.54 -10.19
CA ARG A 9 -5.76 -16.86 -9.11
C ARG A 9 -6.35 -17.16 -7.73
N ALA A 10 -7.67 -17.20 -7.61
CA ALA A 10 -8.34 -17.54 -6.36
C ALA A 10 -8.07 -19.00 -5.95
N LEU A 11 -8.09 -19.93 -6.91
CA LEU A 11 -7.75 -21.34 -6.70
C LEU A 11 -6.27 -21.55 -6.35
N LEU A 12 -5.35 -20.88 -7.04
CA LEU A 12 -3.93 -20.91 -6.71
C LEU A 12 -3.64 -20.31 -5.33
N SER A 13 -4.32 -19.23 -4.97
CA SER A 13 -4.21 -18.62 -3.64
C SER A 13 -4.73 -19.58 -2.56
N ALA A 14 -5.85 -20.24 -2.78
CA ALA A 14 -6.41 -21.23 -1.85
C ALA A 14 -5.51 -22.47 -1.71
N LEU A 15 -4.93 -22.94 -2.82
CA LEU A 15 -3.96 -24.06 -2.83
C LEU A 15 -2.66 -23.71 -2.09
N LEU A 16 -2.15 -22.49 -2.27
CA LEU A 16 -0.93 -22.03 -1.59
C LEU A 16 -1.14 -21.81 -0.10
N LEU A 17 -2.35 -21.35 0.29
CA LEU A 17 -2.74 -21.20 1.70
C LEU A 17 -2.98 -22.52 2.39
N GLY A 18 -3.49 -23.52 1.65
CA GLY A 18 -3.77 -24.87 2.17
C GLY A 18 -2.56 -25.81 2.18
N ARG A 19 -1.39 -25.41 1.66
CA ARG A 19 -0.21 -26.28 1.62
C ARG A 19 0.35 -26.48 3.03
N PRO A 20 0.26 -27.71 3.59
CA PRO A 20 0.78 -27.97 4.92
C PRO A 20 2.29 -27.80 4.93
N VAL A 21 2.77 -26.94 5.85
CA VAL A 21 4.19 -26.86 6.17
C VAL A 21 4.41 -27.86 7.32
N PRO A 22 5.32 -28.84 7.16
CA PRO A 22 5.59 -29.80 8.23
C PRO A 22 5.90 -29.08 9.54
N ASN A 23 5.19 -29.47 10.62
CA ASN A 23 5.32 -28.87 11.97
C ASN A 23 4.90 -27.41 12.13
N ASP A 24 4.22 -26.82 11.16
CA ASP A 24 3.63 -25.48 11.28
C ASP A 24 2.12 -25.59 11.48
N GLN A 25 1.62 -24.91 12.51
CA GLN A 25 0.19 -24.82 12.83
C GLN A 25 -0.20 -23.36 12.94
N GLN A 26 -1.42 -23.06 12.53
CA GLN A 26 -1.98 -21.72 12.77
C GLN A 26 -2.08 -21.47 14.28
N ARG A 27 -1.28 -20.51 14.77
CA ARG A 27 -1.13 -20.20 16.20
C ARG A 27 -2.04 -19.07 16.70
N LEU A 28 -2.62 -18.31 15.76
CA LEU A 28 -3.58 -17.25 16.06
C LEU A 28 -4.89 -17.52 15.35
N SER A 29 -6.00 -17.26 16.03
CA SER A 29 -7.32 -17.36 15.42
C SER A 29 -7.58 -16.19 14.46
N ASP A 30 -8.42 -16.41 13.47
CA ASP A 30 -8.84 -15.37 12.54
C ASP A 30 -9.52 -14.19 13.26
N ALA A 31 -10.22 -14.46 14.37
CA ALA A 31 -10.86 -13.43 15.18
C ALA A 31 -9.83 -12.45 15.78
N VAL A 32 -8.74 -12.95 16.36
CA VAL A 32 -7.66 -12.12 16.92
C VAL A 32 -6.96 -11.35 15.82
N MET A 33 -6.68 -12.01 14.68
CA MET A 33 -6.06 -11.37 13.54
C MET A 33 -6.92 -10.25 12.94
N ASN A 34 -8.23 -10.47 12.81
CA ASN A 34 -9.15 -9.45 12.33
C ASN A 34 -9.28 -8.28 13.31
N ALA A 35 -9.39 -8.55 14.61
CA ALA A 35 -9.44 -7.51 15.63
C ALA A 35 -8.16 -6.65 15.65
N ALA A 36 -7.00 -7.27 15.41
CA ALA A 36 -5.74 -6.54 15.26
C ALA A 36 -5.71 -5.66 13.98
N LEU A 37 -6.22 -6.18 12.86
CA LEU A 37 -6.35 -5.42 11.62
C LEU A 37 -7.39 -4.29 11.73
N GLU A 38 -8.37 -4.42 12.62
CA GLU A 38 -9.38 -3.39 12.93
C GLU A 38 -8.89 -2.31 13.89
N GLY A 39 -7.75 -2.53 14.49
CA GLY A 39 -7.26 -1.64 15.54
C GLY A 39 -8.00 -1.76 16.87
N SER A 40 -8.97 -2.69 16.99
CA SER A 40 -9.73 -2.97 18.21
C SER A 40 -8.94 -3.83 19.22
N HIS A 41 -7.86 -4.49 18.76
CA HIS A 41 -6.99 -5.30 19.60
C HIS A 41 -5.52 -5.02 19.27
N VAL A 42 -4.73 -4.67 20.29
CA VAL A 42 -3.29 -4.54 20.17
C VAL A 42 -2.64 -5.89 20.46
N LEU A 43 -1.94 -6.46 19.48
CA LEU A 43 -1.28 -7.75 19.62
C LEU A 43 -0.33 -7.75 20.83
N THR A 44 -0.50 -8.71 21.72
CA THR A 44 0.41 -8.95 22.84
C THR A 44 1.78 -9.42 22.38
N GLY A 45 2.78 -9.42 23.25
CA GLY A 45 4.12 -9.91 22.93
C GLY A 45 4.13 -11.40 22.54
N GLU A 46 3.23 -12.21 23.10
CA GLU A 46 3.11 -13.63 22.75
C GLU A 46 2.45 -13.83 21.38
N GLU A 47 1.40 -13.07 21.09
CA GLU A 47 0.71 -13.11 19.79
C GLU A 47 1.63 -12.64 18.67
N ARG A 48 2.46 -11.60 18.89
CA ARG A 48 3.48 -11.17 17.94
C ARG A 48 4.52 -12.27 17.67
N ARG A 49 4.99 -12.94 18.71
CA ARG A 49 5.92 -14.08 18.56
C ARG A 49 5.26 -15.25 17.82
N ALA A 50 3.98 -15.53 18.10
CA ALA A 50 3.22 -16.54 17.40
C ALA A 50 3.05 -16.21 15.91
N LEU A 51 2.79 -14.93 15.57
CA LEU A 51 2.69 -14.45 14.20
C LEU A 51 4.02 -14.56 13.45
N GLN A 52 5.12 -14.15 14.08
CA GLN A 52 6.46 -14.19 13.48
C GLN A 52 7.03 -15.60 13.38
N GLY A 53 6.70 -16.47 14.34
CA GLY A 53 7.23 -17.83 14.43
C GLY A 53 6.47 -18.89 13.63
N SER A 54 5.38 -18.53 12.94
CA SER A 54 4.57 -19.44 12.13
C SER A 54 4.33 -18.87 10.72
N PRO A 55 5.01 -19.39 9.70
CA PRO A 55 4.79 -19.01 8.31
C PRO A 55 3.31 -19.13 7.88
N LEU A 56 2.59 -20.15 8.37
CA LEU A 56 1.17 -20.35 8.08
C LEU A 56 0.33 -19.23 8.68
N THR A 57 0.56 -18.86 9.95
CA THR A 57 -0.14 -17.78 10.63
C THR A 57 0.12 -16.45 9.94
N LEU A 58 1.37 -16.19 9.53
CA LEU A 58 1.75 -14.96 8.81
C LEU A 58 1.07 -14.88 7.42
N ARG A 59 1.01 -15.99 6.68
CA ARG A 59 0.29 -16.06 5.39
C ARG A 59 -1.20 -15.79 5.59
N ARG A 60 -1.80 -16.38 6.63
CA ARG A 60 -3.21 -16.15 6.94
C ARG A 60 -3.49 -14.70 7.31
N PHE A 61 -2.66 -14.09 8.14
CA PHE A 61 -2.76 -12.67 8.50
C PHE A 61 -2.69 -11.77 7.26
N ARG A 62 -1.72 -12.01 6.36
CA ARG A 62 -1.61 -11.29 5.09
C ARG A 62 -2.85 -11.46 4.22
N HIS A 63 -3.37 -12.69 4.13
CA HIS A 63 -4.60 -12.96 3.37
C HIS A 63 -5.80 -12.16 3.92
N LEU A 64 -5.99 -12.16 5.24
CA LEU A 64 -7.06 -11.40 5.88
C LEU A 64 -6.90 -9.89 5.66
N SER A 65 -5.68 -9.36 5.74
CA SER A 65 -5.39 -7.95 5.46
C SER A 65 -5.75 -7.57 4.02
N LEU A 66 -5.37 -8.40 3.05
CA LEU A 66 -5.69 -8.19 1.63
C LEU A 66 -7.20 -8.32 1.36
N ALA A 67 -7.87 -9.30 1.96
CA ALA A 67 -9.32 -9.49 1.83
C ALA A 67 -10.09 -8.27 2.38
N ARG A 68 -9.65 -7.75 3.53
CA ARG A 68 -10.23 -6.55 4.14
C ARG A 68 -10.04 -5.31 3.26
N ARG A 69 -8.83 -5.10 2.74
CA ARG A 69 -8.54 -4.00 1.82
C ARG A 69 -9.41 -4.06 0.57
N LYS A 70 -9.55 -5.25 -0.04
CA LYS A 70 -10.47 -5.47 -1.18
C LYS A 70 -11.93 -5.21 -0.84
N ALA A 71 -12.36 -5.53 0.37
CA ALA A 71 -13.72 -5.25 0.83
C ALA A 71 -13.93 -3.75 1.05
N HIS A 72 -12.93 -3.04 1.57
CA HIS A 72 -12.97 -1.59 1.75
C HIS A 72 -13.03 -0.86 0.40
N THR A 73 -12.16 -1.25 -0.54
CA THR A 73 -12.15 -0.70 -1.92
C THR A 73 -13.47 -0.98 -2.65
N ARG A 74 -14.11 -2.15 -2.43
CA ARG A 74 -15.43 -2.44 -3.01
C ARG A 74 -16.57 -1.66 -2.37
N SER A 75 -16.45 -1.32 -1.08
CA SER A 75 -17.46 -0.50 -0.39
C SER A 75 -17.43 0.96 -0.85
N THR A 76 -16.27 1.47 -1.26
CA THR A 76 -16.11 2.82 -1.81
C THR A 76 -16.53 2.91 -3.29
N THR A 77 -16.51 1.81 -4.05
CA THR A 77 -16.98 1.80 -5.46
C THR A 77 -18.50 1.65 -5.61
N ALA A 78 -19.27 1.44 -4.55
CA ALA A 78 -20.73 1.22 -4.64
C ALA A 78 -21.58 2.50 -4.53
N THR A 79 -20.98 3.65 -4.28
CA THR A 79 -21.66 4.95 -4.36
C THR A 79 -21.19 5.70 -5.59
N ASN A 80 -22.13 6.11 -6.45
CA ASN A 80 -21.94 6.86 -7.70
C ASN A 80 -21.34 8.29 -7.52
N ASP A 81 -20.87 8.63 -6.33
CA ASP A 81 -19.95 9.74 -6.08
C ASP A 81 -18.59 9.10 -5.80
N ALA A 82 -17.73 9.12 -6.80
CA ALA A 82 -16.36 8.57 -6.72
C ALA A 82 -15.48 9.47 -5.82
N THR A 83 -15.81 9.57 -4.55
CA THR A 83 -14.93 10.14 -3.55
C THR A 83 -13.85 9.11 -3.25
N TRP A 84 -12.70 9.26 -3.92
CA TRP A 84 -11.51 8.54 -3.56
C TRP A 84 -11.00 9.06 -2.20
N ASP A 85 -10.77 8.13 -1.27
CA ASP A 85 -10.37 8.47 0.11
C ASP A 85 -8.90 8.18 0.40
N CYS A 86 -8.35 7.07 -0.13
CA CYS A 86 -6.97 6.68 0.12
C CYS A 86 -6.54 5.54 -0.80
N SER A 87 -5.29 5.58 -1.24
CA SER A 87 -4.60 4.46 -1.89
C SER A 87 -3.36 4.07 -1.09
N LEU A 88 -3.14 2.77 -0.88
CA LEU A 88 -2.02 2.25 -0.12
C LEU A 88 -1.04 1.53 -1.04
N GLY A 89 0.25 1.69 -0.78
CA GLY A 89 1.31 0.98 -1.44
C GLY A 89 2.28 0.35 -0.44
N LEU A 90 2.93 -0.73 -0.86
CA LEU A 90 3.94 -1.44 -0.07
C LEU A 90 5.18 -1.69 -0.92
N LEU A 91 6.33 -1.45 -0.31
CA LEU A 91 7.61 -1.89 -0.87
C LEU A 91 7.63 -3.41 -0.91
N LEU A 92 7.79 -3.99 -2.08
CA LEU A 92 7.99 -5.43 -2.23
C LEU A 92 9.44 -5.79 -1.85
N ALA A 93 9.64 -6.97 -1.29
CA ALA A 93 10.98 -7.43 -0.88
C ALA A 93 11.99 -7.48 -2.03
N ALA A 94 11.51 -7.54 -3.28
CA ALA A 94 12.32 -7.47 -4.49
C ALA A 94 12.83 -6.05 -4.81
N ASP A 95 12.15 -5.03 -4.29
CA ASP A 95 12.45 -3.61 -4.55
C ASP A 95 13.43 -3.02 -3.51
N SER A 96 13.86 -3.82 -2.53
CA SER A 96 14.78 -3.40 -1.46
C SER A 96 16.26 -3.33 -1.88
N GLY A 97 16.54 -3.39 -3.19
CA GLY A 97 17.87 -3.17 -3.77
C GLY A 97 18.30 -1.70 -3.77
N HIS A 98 19.53 -1.43 -4.22
CA HIS A 98 20.12 -0.08 -4.23
C HIS A 98 19.43 0.91 -5.18
N ASP A 99 18.54 0.43 -6.06
CA ASP A 99 17.89 1.19 -7.13
C ASP A 99 16.36 1.22 -6.97
N LEU A 100 15.87 1.77 -5.86
CA LEU A 100 14.44 2.01 -5.72
C LEU A 100 14.03 3.21 -6.59
N ASN A 101 13.45 2.92 -7.76
CA ASN A 101 13.06 3.96 -8.72
C ASN A 101 11.55 4.13 -8.81
N LEU A 102 10.75 3.13 -8.41
CA LEU A 102 9.30 3.14 -8.59
C LEU A 102 8.61 2.32 -7.50
N LEU A 103 7.53 2.88 -6.97
CA LEU A 103 6.52 2.15 -6.17
C LEU A 103 5.15 2.36 -6.79
N VAL A 104 4.28 1.36 -6.68
CA VAL A 104 2.90 1.43 -7.19
C VAL A 104 1.96 1.07 -6.06
N THR A 105 0.83 1.77 -5.96
CA THR A 105 -0.22 1.44 -5.00
C THR A 105 -0.87 0.09 -5.32
N GLU A 106 -1.45 -0.56 -4.33
CA GLU A 106 -2.07 -1.89 -4.47
C GLU A 106 -3.27 -1.87 -5.43
N ASP A 107 -3.99 -0.76 -5.50
CA ASP A 107 -5.08 -0.50 -6.44
C ASP A 107 -4.59 -0.15 -7.85
N ARG A 108 -3.26 0.09 -8.00
CA ARG A 108 -2.59 0.51 -9.23
C ARG A 108 -3.04 1.87 -9.77
N CYS A 109 -3.70 2.66 -8.95
CA CYS A 109 -4.14 3.99 -9.36
C CYS A 109 -3.01 5.03 -9.27
N TRP A 110 -1.95 4.75 -8.52
CA TRP A 110 -0.85 5.68 -8.31
C TRP A 110 0.51 5.02 -8.46
N SER A 111 1.43 5.75 -9.04
CA SER A 111 2.85 5.41 -9.09
C SER A 111 3.70 6.53 -8.46
N LEU A 112 4.68 6.14 -7.65
CA LEU A 112 5.61 7.04 -6.98
C LEU A 112 7.01 6.78 -7.52
N HIS A 113 7.52 7.71 -8.30
CA HIS A 113 8.84 7.65 -8.93
C HIS A 113 9.86 8.40 -8.09
N PHE A 114 11.07 7.84 -7.97
CA PHE A 114 12.20 8.46 -7.30
C PHE A 114 13.29 8.75 -8.31
N VAL A 115 13.71 10.01 -8.37
CA VAL A 115 14.71 10.50 -9.33
C VAL A 115 15.91 11.03 -8.56
N ASP A 116 17.09 10.47 -8.82
CA ASP A 116 18.34 11.01 -8.27
C ASP A 116 18.69 12.33 -8.98
N ALA A 117 18.59 13.43 -8.26
CA ALA A 117 18.93 14.77 -8.74
C ALA A 117 20.43 15.09 -8.57
N GLY A 118 21.25 14.12 -8.18
CA GLY A 118 22.67 14.26 -7.93
C GLY A 118 23.03 14.94 -6.60
N LEU A 119 24.25 14.79 -6.18
CA LEU A 119 24.77 15.33 -4.90
C LEU A 119 23.96 14.84 -3.67
N GLY A 120 23.42 13.62 -3.73
CA GLY A 120 22.61 13.04 -2.65
C GLY A 120 21.21 13.65 -2.51
N ARG A 121 20.76 14.44 -3.48
CA ARG A 121 19.40 14.99 -3.53
C ARG A 121 18.50 14.09 -4.35
N TRP A 122 17.26 13.97 -3.92
CA TRP A 122 16.24 13.18 -4.62
C TRP A 122 15.01 14.03 -4.91
N SER A 123 14.39 13.78 -6.04
CA SER A 123 13.05 14.25 -6.38
C SER A 123 12.08 13.08 -6.38
N VAL A 124 10.85 13.39 -6.09
CA VAL A 124 9.72 12.46 -6.08
C VAL A 124 8.69 12.95 -7.07
N VAL A 125 8.21 12.07 -7.93
CA VAL A 125 7.07 12.32 -8.83
C VAL A 125 5.98 11.31 -8.51
N LEU A 126 4.85 11.81 -8.03
CA LEU A 126 3.62 11.03 -7.91
C LEU A 126 2.85 11.16 -9.22
N ALA A 127 2.48 10.05 -9.85
CA ALA A 127 1.67 10.06 -11.06
C ALA A 127 0.38 9.25 -10.84
N LEU A 128 -0.74 9.84 -11.23
CA LEU A 128 -2.06 9.22 -11.23
C LEU A 128 -2.27 8.42 -12.52
N ASP A 129 -2.78 7.20 -12.41
CA ASP A 129 -3.21 6.44 -13.57
C ASP A 129 -4.42 7.14 -14.22
N PRO A 130 -4.34 7.57 -15.49
CA PRO A 130 -5.46 8.26 -16.17
C PRO A 130 -6.72 7.40 -16.29
N ASP A 131 -6.59 6.07 -16.24
CA ASP A 131 -7.71 5.13 -16.29
C ASP A 131 -8.36 4.91 -14.90
N ALA A 132 -7.83 5.53 -13.84
CA ALA A 132 -8.45 5.45 -12.51
C ALA A 132 -9.83 6.11 -12.52
N PRO A 133 -10.84 5.49 -11.88
CA PRO A 133 -12.24 5.97 -11.96
C PRO A 133 -12.45 7.39 -11.41
N PHE A 134 -11.52 7.86 -10.58
CA PHE A 134 -11.54 9.18 -9.95
C PHE A 134 -10.53 10.17 -10.56
N ALA A 135 -9.79 9.78 -11.61
CA ALA A 135 -8.71 10.59 -12.16
C ALA A 135 -9.22 11.94 -12.70
N ALA A 136 -10.17 11.91 -13.64
CA ALA A 136 -10.68 13.12 -14.25
C ALA A 136 -11.31 14.09 -13.22
N PRO A 137 -12.24 13.68 -12.32
CA PRO A 137 -12.79 14.58 -11.32
C PRO A 137 -11.75 15.07 -10.31
N LEU A 138 -10.71 14.29 -9.99
CA LEU A 138 -9.67 14.71 -9.07
C LEU A 138 -8.80 15.82 -9.68
N ILE A 139 -8.35 15.65 -10.94
CA ILE A 139 -7.57 16.65 -11.68
C ILE A 139 -8.40 17.93 -11.87
N GLU A 140 -9.65 17.81 -12.35
CA GLU A 140 -10.55 18.96 -12.58
C GLU A 140 -10.83 19.75 -11.30
N SER A 141 -10.92 19.08 -10.16
CA SER A 141 -11.18 19.75 -8.88
C SER A 141 -9.98 20.56 -8.37
N GLY A 142 -8.77 20.31 -8.87
CA GLY A 142 -7.53 20.90 -8.34
C GLY A 142 -7.27 20.57 -6.88
N ARG A 143 -7.90 19.53 -6.36
CA ARG A 143 -7.78 19.13 -4.95
C ARG A 143 -6.37 18.62 -4.68
N ALA A 144 -5.74 19.15 -3.63
CA ALA A 144 -4.42 18.71 -3.22
C ALA A 144 -4.45 17.27 -2.69
N VAL A 145 -3.37 16.55 -2.95
CA VAL A 145 -3.12 15.21 -2.42
C VAL A 145 -1.90 15.23 -1.50
N VAL A 146 -1.80 14.28 -0.60
CA VAL A 146 -0.64 14.08 0.25
C VAL A 146 -0.18 12.64 0.17
N VAL A 147 1.12 12.45 -0.03
CA VAL A 147 1.80 11.15 0.08
C VAL A 147 2.43 11.06 1.44
N ARG A 148 2.18 9.97 2.17
CA ARG A 148 2.77 9.72 3.49
C ARG A 148 3.56 8.41 3.49
N ASP A 149 4.63 8.38 4.28
CA ASP A 149 5.38 7.16 4.55
C ASP A 149 4.66 6.26 5.58
N GLY A 150 5.23 5.10 5.89
CA GLY A 150 4.67 4.16 6.86
C GLY A 150 4.60 4.68 8.30
N ASN A 151 5.28 5.77 8.62
CA ASN A 151 5.21 6.48 9.90
C ASN A 151 4.22 7.67 9.88
N GLY A 152 3.55 7.90 8.74
CA GLY A 152 2.61 9.00 8.56
C GLY A 152 3.26 10.36 8.26
N GLN A 153 4.59 10.41 8.00
CA GLN A 153 5.27 11.64 7.61
C GLN A 153 5.02 11.95 6.13
N ALA A 154 4.82 13.23 5.81
CA ALA A 154 4.57 13.62 4.44
C ALA A 154 5.84 13.52 3.59
N ILE A 155 5.75 12.79 2.47
CA ILE A 155 6.77 12.70 1.43
C ILE A 155 6.58 13.82 0.41
N ALA A 156 5.34 14.04 -0.04
CA ALA A 156 4.96 15.06 -1.00
C ALA A 156 3.54 15.54 -0.70
N CYS A 157 3.22 16.79 -1.00
CA CYS A 157 1.87 17.31 -0.92
C CYS A 157 1.66 18.47 -1.90
N GLY A 158 0.49 18.54 -2.53
CA GLY A 158 0.12 19.58 -3.47
C GLY A 158 -1.01 19.16 -4.40
N PRO A 159 -1.48 20.07 -5.25
CA PRO A 159 -2.39 19.73 -6.33
C PRO A 159 -1.63 18.94 -7.41
N LEU A 160 -2.37 18.13 -8.15
CA LEU A 160 -1.87 17.52 -9.38
C LEU A 160 -1.87 18.56 -10.49
N ASP A 161 -0.94 18.42 -11.44
CA ASP A 161 -0.98 19.17 -12.69
C ASP A 161 -1.99 18.58 -13.69
N ASP A 162 -2.04 19.16 -14.89
CA ASP A 162 -2.97 18.74 -15.95
C ASP A 162 -2.69 17.33 -16.49
N ASP A 163 -1.47 16.82 -16.29
CA ASP A 163 -1.07 15.46 -16.66
C ASP A 163 -1.33 14.45 -15.51
N GLY A 164 -1.82 14.92 -14.37
CA GLY A 164 -2.09 14.10 -13.19
C GLY A 164 -0.85 13.80 -12.36
N GLU A 165 0.18 14.65 -12.44
CA GLU A 165 1.44 14.46 -11.74
C GLU A 165 1.63 15.50 -10.62
N LEU A 166 2.38 15.12 -9.60
CA LEU A 166 2.86 15.99 -8.53
C LEU A 166 4.35 15.75 -8.32
N GLU A 167 5.16 16.76 -8.63
CA GLU A 167 6.60 16.73 -8.36
C GLU A 167 6.92 17.43 -7.04
N ALA A 168 7.82 16.83 -6.26
CA ALA A 168 8.32 17.40 -5.01
C ALA A 168 9.78 17.01 -4.75
N ASN A 169 10.47 17.81 -3.95
CA ASN A 169 11.78 17.42 -3.44
C ASN A 169 11.60 16.37 -2.34
N TRP A 170 12.46 15.35 -2.33
CA TRP A 170 12.50 14.37 -1.25
C TRP A 170 12.84 15.04 0.09
N PRO A 171 11.98 14.93 1.12
CA PRO A 171 12.13 15.73 2.33
C PRO A 171 13.11 15.15 3.37
N PHE A 172 13.58 13.91 3.19
CA PHE A 172 14.39 13.22 4.18
C PHE A 172 15.87 13.24 3.82
N ALA A 173 16.74 13.19 4.84
CA ALA A 173 18.19 13.14 4.66
C ALA A 173 18.68 11.82 4.07
N GLU A 174 17.98 10.72 4.38
CA GLU A 174 18.31 9.40 3.84
C GLU A 174 17.66 9.19 2.47
N PRO A 175 18.33 8.46 1.56
CA PRO A 175 17.76 8.16 0.25
C PRO A 175 16.51 7.26 0.38
N PRO A 176 15.56 7.31 -0.59
CA PRO A 176 14.31 6.54 -0.55
C PRO A 176 14.49 5.06 -0.24
N ALA A 177 15.50 4.41 -0.85
CA ALA A 177 15.82 3.00 -0.67
C ALA A 177 16.22 2.62 0.76
N ARG A 178 16.65 3.58 1.59
CA ARG A 178 16.95 3.35 3.01
C ARG A 178 15.81 3.78 3.92
N HIS A 179 15.21 4.93 3.62
CA HIS A 179 14.14 5.52 4.45
C HIS A 179 12.88 4.64 4.47
N LEU A 180 12.38 4.25 3.30
CA LEU A 180 11.11 3.52 3.20
C LEU A 180 11.11 2.17 3.95
N PRO A 181 12.15 1.31 3.83
CA PRO A 181 12.22 0.08 4.63
C PRO A 181 12.26 0.35 6.13
N ALA A 182 12.94 1.41 6.58
CA ALA A 182 13.03 1.79 7.98
C ALA A 182 11.65 2.23 8.55
N CYS A 183 10.78 2.77 7.70
CA CYS A 183 9.40 3.18 8.02
C CYS A 183 8.37 2.06 7.77
N GLY A 184 8.80 0.79 7.70
CA GLY A 184 7.90 -0.35 7.48
C GLY A 184 7.54 -0.61 6.01
N GLY A 185 8.16 0.10 5.06
CA GLY A 185 8.00 -0.13 3.62
C GLY A 185 6.63 0.25 3.05
N GLY A 186 5.78 0.92 3.82
CA GLY A 186 4.47 1.36 3.40
C GLY A 186 4.46 2.82 2.96
N PHE A 187 3.54 3.18 2.07
CA PHE A 187 3.17 4.55 1.78
C PHE A 187 1.66 4.64 1.51
N SER A 188 1.09 5.81 1.72
CA SER A 188 -0.31 6.10 1.38
C SER A 188 -0.39 7.36 0.51
N VAL A 189 -1.42 7.41 -0.33
CA VAL A 189 -1.83 8.61 -1.07
C VAL A 189 -3.25 8.94 -0.62
N GLU A 190 -3.45 10.16 -0.15
CA GLU A 190 -4.70 10.62 0.46
C GLU A 190 -5.08 12.00 -0.08
N PRO A 191 -6.37 12.34 -0.19
CA PRO A 191 -6.77 13.71 -0.44
C PRO A 191 -6.40 14.56 0.76
N MET A 192 -5.84 15.74 0.51
CA MET A 192 -5.58 16.69 1.58
C MET A 192 -6.91 17.24 2.11
N VAL A 193 -7.17 16.98 3.38
CA VAL A 193 -8.33 17.55 4.07
C VAL A 193 -7.91 18.94 4.58
N ASP A 194 -8.51 19.98 4.05
CA ASP A 194 -8.38 21.31 4.63
C ASP A 194 -8.89 21.26 6.08
N ARG A 195 -7.97 21.30 7.02
CA ARG A 195 -8.38 21.53 8.42
C ARG A 195 -8.84 22.98 8.55
N VAL A 196 -10.16 23.16 8.55
CA VAL A 196 -10.81 24.41 8.95
C VAL A 196 -10.52 24.71 10.41
#